data_9ad895c1587c04bd5dbf11c9ad9c8e60
#
_entry.id   9ad895c1587c04bd5dbf11c9ad9c8e60
#
_cell.length_a   1.000
_cell.length_b   1.000
_cell.length_c   1.000
_cell.angle_alpha   90.00
_cell.angle_beta   90.00
_cell.angle_gamma   90.00
#
_symmetry.space_group_name_H-M   'P 1'
#
loop_
_entity.id
_entity.type
_entity.pdbx_description
1 polymer ?
#
loop_
_entity_poly.entity_id
_entity_poly.type
_entity_poly.pdbx_seq_one_letter_code
_entity_poly.pdbx_strand_id
1 'polypeptide(L)'
;DISLSIPQKTTTAIVGPSGGGKSTLCNLIARFWDVDSGEVTLGGVNVKDYSMNSLMSNFSFVFQSVYLFADTIENNIKFGRQDASHEEVVEAAKKACCHDFISKLPDGYDTVIGEGGATLSGGEKQRISIARAIMKDAPIVILDEATANVDPENEKELMDAVDALTKEKTIIMIAHRLKTVRHADQIVVVDKGRIVQQGTHEQLMKQEGIYKRFVDARQQAVSWKLAR
;
A
#
# COMPACT_ATOMS: atom_id res chain seq x y z
N ASP A 1 12.85 20.61 -0.02
CA ASP A 1 14.01 19.80 0.32
C ASP A 1 13.59 18.67 1.25
N ILE A 2 13.77 17.41 0.81
CA ILE A 2 13.50 16.20 1.58
C ILE A 2 14.78 15.37 1.63
N SER A 3 15.22 15.02 2.84
CA SER A 3 16.23 13.99 3.08
C SER A 3 15.60 12.90 3.94
N LEU A 4 15.56 11.68 3.41
CA LEU A 4 14.91 10.54 4.03
C LEU A 4 15.71 9.28 3.76
N SER A 5 15.94 8.46 4.79
CA SER A 5 16.48 7.11 4.67
C SER A 5 15.43 6.11 5.13
N ILE A 6 15.22 5.08 4.33
CA ILE A 6 14.28 3.99 4.61
C ILE A 6 15.09 2.70 4.72
N PRO A 7 15.33 2.19 5.94
CA PRO A 7 16.09 0.96 6.12
C PRO A 7 15.35 -0.26 5.54
N GLN A 8 16.12 -1.22 5.06
CA GLN A 8 15.59 -2.48 4.54
C GLN A 8 14.81 -3.25 5.63
N LYS A 9 13.70 -3.87 5.24
CA LYS A 9 12.82 -4.66 6.12
C LYS A 9 12.22 -3.87 7.28
N THR A 10 12.04 -2.57 7.09
CA THR A 10 11.32 -1.71 8.04
C THR A 10 10.04 -1.16 7.43
N THR A 11 9.15 -0.72 8.30
CA THR A 11 7.91 -0.04 7.94
C THR A 11 8.05 1.45 8.17
N THR A 12 7.94 2.24 7.10
CA THR A 12 7.89 3.70 7.14
C THR A 12 6.47 4.17 6.86
N ALA A 13 5.85 4.83 7.84
CA ALA A 13 4.54 5.44 7.69
C ALA A 13 4.68 6.92 7.32
N ILE A 14 4.08 7.32 6.21
CA ILE A 14 4.02 8.72 5.76
C ILE A 14 2.65 9.27 6.16
N VAL A 15 2.64 10.30 6.98
CA VAL A 15 1.43 10.97 7.48
C VAL A 15 1.50 12.47 7.23
N GLY A 16 0.38 13.15 7.36
CA GLY A 16 0.31 14.60 7.18
C GLY A 16 -1.03 15.05 6.59
N PRO A 17 -1.26 16.34 6.47
CA PRO A 17 -2.50 16.88 5.94
C PRO A 17 -2.74 16.49 4.48
N SER A 18 -4.00 16.55 4.05
CA SER A 18 -4.34 16.40 2.64
C SER A 18 -3.63 17.46 1.81
N GLY A 19 -3.10 17.09 0.65
CA GLY A 19 -2.31 17.99 -0.18
C GLY A 19 -0.89 18.29 0.34
N GLY A 20 -0.44 17.69 1.45
CA GLY A 20 0.89 17.90 2.03
C GLY A 20 2.06 17.37 1.20
N GLY A 21 1.81 16.52 0.16
CA GLY A 21 2.84 15.97 -0.72
C GLY A 21 3.19 14.50 -0.47
N LYS A 22 2.38 13.76 0.31
CA LYS A 22 2.63 12.35 0.65
C LYS A 22 2.72 11.44 -0.58
N SER A 23 1.69 11.45 -1.44
CA SER A 23 1.67 10.62 -2.67
C SER A 23 2.73 11.09 -3.67
N THR A 24 3.02 12.40 -3.73
CA THR A 24 4.13 12.92 -4.53
C THR A 24 5.46 12.33 -4.10
N LEU A 25 5.71 12.26 -2.78
CA LEU A 25 6.94 11.65 -2.25
C LEU A 25 7.04 10.16 -2.65
N CYS A 26 5.97 9.39 -2.52
CA CYS A 26 5.94 7.99 -2.97
C CYS A 26 6.21 7.84 -4.47
N ASN A 27 5.63 8.73 -5.28
CA ASN A 27 5.83 8.73 -6.73
C ASN A 27 7.27 9.06 -7.13
N LEU A 28 7.94 9.96 -6.40
CA LEU A 28 9.36 10.27 -6.60
C LEU A 28 10.25 9.11 -6.17
N ILE A 29 9.95 8.44 -5.04
CA ILE A 29 10.66 7.24 -4.58
C ILE A 29 10.61 6.13 -5.65
N ALA A 30 9.44 5.91 -6.24
CA ALA A 30 9.23 4.91 -7.27
C ALA A 30 9.67 5.36 -8.69
N ARG A 31 10.14 6.59 -8.81
CA ARG A 31 10.52 7.21 -10.10
C ARG A 31 9.38 7.22 -11.11
N PHE A 32 8.14 7.46 -10.67
CA PHE A 32 7.06 7.83 -11.62
C PHE A 32 7.30 9.22 -12.20
N TRP A 33 8.05 10.07 -11.49
CA TRP A 33 8.63 11.32 -11.93
C TRP A 33 10.07 11.45 -11.45
N ASP A 34 10.90 12.09 -12.23
CA ASP A 34 12.27 12.42 -11.83
C ASP A 34 12.27 13.62 -10.87
N VAL A 35 13.23 13.64 -9.94
CA VAL A 35 13.47 14.80 -9.09
C VAL A 35 14.15 15.93 -9.88
N ASP A 36 13.76 17.18 -9.60
CA ASP A 36 14.35 18.38 -10.21
C ASP A 36 15.78 18.63 -9.70
N SER A 37 16.04 18.30 -8.43
CA SER A 37 17.34 18.40 -7.79
C SER A 37 17.51 17.36 -6.71
N GLY A 38 18.77 17.06 -6.38
CA GLY A 38 19.08 15.94 -5.48
C GLY A 38 19.01 14.60 -6.20
N GLU A 39 18.91 13.54 -5.41
CA GLU A 39 18.85 12.17 -5.94
C GLU A 39 17.96 11.25 -5.08
N VAL A 40 17.45 10.22 -5.70
CA VAL A 40 16.83 9.08 -5.02
C VAL A 40 17.71 7.87 -5.31
N THR A 41 18.12 7.16 -4.27
CA THR A 41 18.95 5.96 -4.41
C THR A 41 18.23 4.72 -3.90
N LEU A 42 18.46 3.59 -4.57
CA LEU A 42 18.02 2.26 -4.17
C LEU A 42 19.25 1.36 -4.08
N GLY A 43 19.53 0.84 -2.87
CA GLY A 43 20.74 0.04 -2.64
C GLY A 43 22.03 0.79 -2.93
N GLY A 44 22.07 2.11 -2.76
CA GLY A 44 23.23 2.96 -3.03
C GLY A 44 23.40 3.38 -4.49
N VAL A 45 22.54 2.93 -5.40
CA VAL A 45 22.56 3.29 -6.83
C VAL A 45 21.45 4.29 -7.12
N ASN A 46 21.75 5.36 -7.87
CA ASN A 46 20.73 6.32 -8.26
C ASN A 46 19.64 5.63 -9.09
N VAL A 47 18.37 5.89 -8.76
CA VAL A 47 17.25 5.28 -9.47
C VAL A 47 17.22 5.63 -10.96
N LYS A 48 17.86 6.73 -11.37
CA LYS A 48 18.03 7.13 -12.78
C LYS A 48 18.94 6.20 -13.56
N ASP A 49 19.85 5.49 -12.89
CA ASP A 49 20.80 4.56 -13.50
C ASP A 49 20.23 3.15 -13.73
N TYR A 50 19.06 2.87 -13.15
CA TYR A 50 18.34 1.64 -13.41
C TYR A 50 17.59 1.69 -14.74
N SER A 51 17.51 0.55 -15.46
CA SER A 51 16.46 0.40 -16.47
C SER A 51 15.08 0.41 -15.79
N MET A 52 14.06 0.90 -16.47
CA MET A 52 12.70 0.98 -15.88
C MET A 52 12.20 -0.40 -15.41
N ASN A 53 12.43 -1.45 -16.20
CA ASN A 53 12.05 -2.81 -15.81
C ASN A 53 12.76 -3.28 -14.55
N SER A 54 14.09 -3.06 -14.46
CA SER A 54 14.88 -3.43 -13.29
C SER A 54 14.47 -2.63 -12.05
N LEU A 55 14.17 -1.34 -12.19
CA LEU A 55 13.68 -0.53 -11.08
C LEU A 55 12.29 -1.01 -10.62
N MET A 56 11.35 -1.17 -11.54
CA MET A 56 9.97 -1.57 -11.24
C MET A 56 9.86 -2.98 -10.67
N SER A 57 10.81 -3.88 -10.95
CA SER A 57 10.84 -5.22 -10.34
C SER A 57 11.06 -5.16 -8.82
N ASN A 58 11.60 -4.06 -8.28
CA ASN A 58 11.81 -3.88 -6.85
C ASN A 58 10.58 -3.36 -6.10
N PHE A 59 9.54 -2.93 -6.78
CA PHE A 59 8.36 -2.33 -6.15
C PHE A 59 7.09 -3.11 -6.44
N SER A 60 6.29 -3.34 -5.40
CA SER A 60 4.88 -3.68 -5.50
C SER A 60 4.04 -2.52 -5.01
N PHE A 61 2.89 -2.28 -5.65
CA PHE A 61 2.02 -1.15 -5.33
C PHE A 61 0.62 -1.65 -4.99
N VAL A 62 0.03 -1.08 -3.94
CA VAL A 62 -1.39 -1.21 -3.64
C VAL A 62 -1.94 0.21 -3.46
N PHE A 63 -2.72 0.66 -4.43
CA PHE A 63 -3.29 2.01 -4.45
C PHE A 63 -4.67 2.07 -3.78
N GLN A 64 -5.06 3.25 -3.32
CA GLN A 64 -6.39 3.52 -2.78
C GLN A 64 -7.47 3.26 -3.83
N SER A 65 -7.27 3.76 -5.05
CA SER A 65 -8.13 3.49 -6.19
C SER A 65 -7.61 2.29 -6.95
N VAL A 66 -8.28 1.16 -6.77
CA VAL A 66 -7.89 -0.08 -7.44
C VAL A 66 -8.27 -0.03 -8.91
N TYR A 67 -7.28 -0.22 -9.77
CA TYR A 67 -7.48 -0.45 -11.18
C TYR A 67 -7.37 -1.95 -11.50
N LEU A 68 -8.44 -2.50 -12.06
CA LEU A 68 -8.49 -3.85 -12.62
C LEU A 68 -8.71 -3.76 -14.12
N PHE A 69 -7.97 -4.56 -14.86
CA PHE A 69 -8.09 -4.63 -16.31
C PHE A 69 -9.39 -5.36 -16.70
N ALA A 70 -9.96 -5.00 -17.86
CA ALA A 70 -11.07 -5.72 -18.48
C ALA A 70 -10.59 -7.07 -19.01
N ASP A 71 -10.41 -8.03 -18.11
CA ASP A 71 -9.85 -9.36 -18.32
C ASP A 71 -10.30 -10.31 -17.21
N THR A 72 -9.91 -11.58 -17.26
CA THR A 72 -10.21 -12.55 -16.21
C THR A 72 -9.57 -12.15 -14.87
N ILE A 73 -10.11 -12.67 -13.77
CA ILE A 73 -9.49 -12.52 -12.45
C ILE A 73 -8.09 -13.12 -12.44
N GLU A 74 -7.92 -14.29 -13.08
CA GLU A 74 -6.60 -14.93 -13.21
C GLU A 74 -5.58 -14.01 -13.86
N ASN A 75 -5.90 -13.43 -15.01
CA ASN A 75 -5.01 -12.52 -15.73
C ASN A 75 -4.73 -11.25 -14.95
N ASN A 76 -5.71 -10.73 -14.20
CA ASN A 76 -5.52 -9.60 -13.31
C ASN A 76 -4.50 -9.89 -12.19
N ILE A 77 -4.47 -11.10 -11.64
CA ILE A 77 -3.48 -11.52 -10.64
C ILE A 77 -2.13 -11.79 -11.32
N LYS A 78 -2.12 -12.49 -12.47
CA LYS A 78 -0.92 -12.77 -13.28
C LYS A 78 -0.22 -11.52 -13.80
N PHE A 79 -0.88 -10.37 -13.79
CA PHE A 79 -0.21 -9.11 -14.11
C PHE A 79 1.00 -8.82 -13.21
N GLY A 80 1.03 -9.37 -11.99
CA GLY A 80 2.21 -9.35 -11.12
C GLY A 80 3.38 -10.19 -11.63
N ARG A 81 3.08 -11.35 -12.27
CA ARG A 81 4.05 -12.28 -12.89
C ARG A 81 3.34 -13.09 -13.96
N GLN A 82 3.57 -12.77 -15.24
CA GLN A 82 2.82 -13.28 -16.38
C GLN A 82 3.00 -14.79 -16.63
N ASP A 83 4.15 -15.35 -16.28
CA ASP A 83 4.50 -16.77 -16.42
C ASP A 83 4.04 -17.66 -15.25
N ALA A 84 3.29 -17.10 -14.29
CA ALA A 84 2.79 -17.86 -13.15
C ALA A 84 1.82 -18.97 -13.58
N SER A 85 1.88 -20.13 -12.90
CA SER A 85 0.91 -21.20 -13.10
C SER A 85 -0.44 -20.84 -12.42
N HIS A 86 -1.49 -21.60 -12.77
CA HIS A 86 -2.78 -21.47 -12.11
C HIS A 86 -2.69 -21.73 -10.59
N GLU A 87 -1.93 -22.74 -10.20
CA GLU A 87 -1.72 -23.10 -8.79
C GLU A 87 -1.06 -21.96 -8.02
N GLU A 88 -0.08 -21.28 -8.62
CA GLU A 88 0.57 -20.12 -8.01
C GLU A 88 -0.39 -18.93 -7.87
N VAL A 89 -1.28 -18.74 -8.85
CA VAL A 89 -2.36 -17.74 -8.77
C VAL A 89 -3.31 -18.04 -7.61
N VAL A 90 -3.73 -19.30 -7.48
CA VAL A 90 -4.60 -19.75 -6.38
C VAL A 90 -3.93 -19.54 -5.02
N GLU A 91 -2.65 -19.85 -4.89
CA GLU A 91 -1.91 -19.61 -3.65
C GLU A 91 -1.78 -18.12 -3.31
N ALA A 92 -1.54 -17.26 -4.29
CA ALA A 92 -1.54 -15.81 -4.09
C ALA A 92 -2.92 -15.30 -3.67
N ALA A 93 -3.99 -15.81 -4.29
CA ALA A 93 -5.37 -15.48 -3.96
C ALA A 93 -5.77 -15.93 -2.55
N LYS A 94 -5.31 -17.10 -2.09
CA LYS A 94 -5.52 -17.55 -0.71
C LYS A 94 -4.85 -16.63 0.29
N LYS A 95 -3.58 -16.26 0.06
CA LYS A 95 -2.84 -15.32 0.90
C LYS A 95 -3.50 -13.95 0.95
N ALA A 96 -4.11 -13.51 -0.15
CA ALA A 96 -4.85 -12.26 -0.25
C ALA A 96 -6.31 -12.36 0.22
N CYS A 97 -6.73 -13.48 0.80
CA CYS A 97 -8.10 -13.72 1.27
C CYS A 97 -9.17 -13.50 0.17
N CYS A 98 -8.84 -13.79 -1.09
CA CYS A 98 -9.79 -13.63 -2.19
C CYS A 98 -10.20 -14.96 -2.87
N HIS A 99 -9.54 -16.09 -2.56
CA HIS A 99 -9.86 -17.38 -3.13
C HIS A 99 -11.32 -17.80 -2.91
N ASP A 100 -11.82 -17.61 -1.69
CA ASP A 100 -13.16 -18.09 -1.30
C ASP A 100 -14.29 -17.40 -2.06
N PHE A 101 -14.19 -16.09 -2.29
CA PHE A 101 -15.20 -15.40 -3.08
C PHE A 101 -15.04 -15.69 -4.58
N ILE A 102 -13.80 -15.80 -5.09
CA ILE A 102 -13.54 -16.14 -6.50
C ILE A 102 -14.13 -17.49 -6.82
N SER A 103 -13.91 -18.50 -5.98
CA SER A 103 -14.42 -19.87 -6.16
C SER A 103 -15.94 -19.99 -6.14
N LYS A 104 -16.65 -18.98 -5.61
CA LYS A 104 -18.12 -18.93 -5.59
C LYS A 104 -18.69 -18.26 -6.85
N LEU A 105 -17.88 -17.60 -7.65
CA LEU A 105 -18.31 -17.04 -8.93
C LEU A 105 -18.59 -18.15 -9.94
N PRO A 106 -19.57 -18.00 -10.85
CA PRO A 106 -19.93 -19.04 -11.83
C PRO A 106 -18.75 -19.54 -12.64
N ASP A 107 -17.85 -18.64 -13.08
CA ASP A 107 -16.68 -18.94 -13.90
C ASP A 107 -15.36 -18.92 -13.06
N GLY A 108 -15.44 -18.82 -11.73
CA GLY A 108 -14.29 -18.82 -10.85
C GLY A 108 -13.21 -17.81 -11.27
N TYR A 109 -11.99 -18.30 -11.46
CA TYR A 109 -10.84 -17.47 -11.90
C TYR A 109 -10.94 -16.99 -13.35
N ASP A 110 -11.75 -17.64 -14.20
CA ASP A 110 -12.03 -17.23 -15.58
C ASP A 110 -13.08 -16.12 -15.66
N THR A 111 -13.66 -15.73 -14.54
CA THR A 111 -14.63 -14.63 -14.49
C THR A 111 -14.00 -13.35 -15.01
N VAL A 112 -14.58 -12.80 -16.08
CA VAL A 112 -14.18 -11.51 -16.65
C VAL A 112 -14.70 -10.38 -15.77
N ILE A 113 -13.83 -9.45 -15.41
CA ILE A 113 -14.10 -8.26 -14.58
C ILE A 113 -13.73 -6.99 -15.35
N GLY A 114 -14.14 -5.84 -14.85
CA GLY A 114 -13.90 -4.56 -15.49
C GLY A 114 -15.13 -4.07 -16.26
N GLU A 115 -14.93 -3.24 -17.30
CA GLU A 115 -16.01 -2.64 -18.07
C GLU A 115 -16.80 -3.73 -18.84
N GLY A 116 -18.09 -3.88 -18.50
CA GLY A 116 -18.96 -4.92 -19.09
C GLY A 116 -18.83 -6.31 -18.47
N GLY A 117 -17.95 -6.52 -17.48
CA GLY A 117 -17.80 -7.78 -16.76
C GLY A 117 -18.52 -7.81 -15.41
N ALA A 118 -18.17 -8.81 -14.58
CA ALA A 118 -18.75 -8.97 -13.25
C ALA A 118 -18.42 -7.77 -12.34
N THR A 119 -19.41 -7.36 -11.55
CA THR A 119 -19.25 -6.27 -10.58
C THR A 119 -18.74 -6.83 -9.26
N LEU A 120 -17.56 -6.33 -8.83
CA LEU A 120 -16.96 -6.67 -7.55
C LEU A 120 -17.11 -5.50 -6.56
N SER A 121 -17.24 -5.82 -5.27
CA SER A 121 -17.22 -4.85 -4.19
C SER A 121 -15.83 -4.18 -4.09
N GLY A 122 -15.76 -3.03 -3.42
CA GLY A 122 -14.49 -2.34 -3.19
C GLY A 122 -13.46 -3.21 -2.46
N GLY A 123 -13.89 -3.98 -1.46
CA GLY A 123 -13.01 -4.89 -0.71
C GLY A 123 -12.50 -6.07 -1.55
N GLU A 124 -13.34 -6.65 -2.42
CA GLU A 124 -12.94 -7.72 -3.35
C GLU A 124 -11.91 -7.22 -4.37
N LYS A 125 -12.13 -6.05 -4.96
CA LYS A 125 -11.17 -5.39 -5.86
C LYS A 125 -9.83 -5.16 -5.17
N GLN A 126 -9.87 -4.68 -3.92
CA GLN A 126 -8.66 -4.42 -3.14
C GLN A 126 -7.88 -5.70 -2.88
N ARG A 127 -8.55 -6.81 -2.50
CA ARG A 127 -7.89 -8.09 -2.28
C ARG A 127 -7.29 -8.67 -3.57
N ILE A 128 -7.93 -8.52 -4.72
CA ILE A 128 -7.34 -8.90 -6.02
C ILE A 128 -6.07 -8.07 -6.30
N SER A 129 -6.09 -6.76 -6.02
CA SER A 129 -4.90 -5.91 -6.15
C SER A 129 -3.75 -6.36 -5.23
N ILE A 130 -4.08 -6.79 -4.01
CA ILE A 130 -3.10 -7.37 -3.07
C ILE A 130 -2.58 -8.72 -3.58
N ALA A 131 -3.44 -9.59 -4.12
CA ALA A 131 -3.02 -10.86 -4.75
C ALA A 131 -2.02 -10.62 -5.89
N ARG A 132 -2.27 -9.61 -6.72
CA ARG A 132 -1.34 -9.15 -7.77
C ARG A 132 0.01 -8.73 -7.19
N ALA A 133 0.02 -7.98 -6.09
CA ALA A 133 1.23 -7.54 -5.42
C ALA A 133 1.98 -8.71 -4.76
N ILE A 134 1.27 -9.67 -4.16
CA ILE A 134 1.85 -10.91 -3.63
C ILE A 134 2.48 -11.74 -4.76
N MET A 135 1.77 -11.88 -5.89
CA MET A 135 2.28 -12.61 -7.07
C MET A 135 3.58 -12.00 -7.59
N LYS A 136 3.69 -10.68 -7.61
CA LYS A 136 4.91 -9.98 -8.02
C LYS A 136 6.08 -10.21 -7.07
N ASP A 137 5.82 -10.35 -5.78
CA ASP A 137 6.78 -10.65 -4.72
C ASP A 137 7.98 -9.68 -4.64
N ALA A 138 7.76 -8.40 -4.94
CA ALA A 138 8.81 -7.38 -4.88
C ALA A 138 9.29 -7.13 -3.43
N PRO A 139 10.58 -6.77 -3.22
CA PRO A 139 11.14 -6.53 -1.88
C PRO A 139 10.62 -5.26 -1.20
N ILE A 140 10.10 -4.29 -1.96
CA ILE A 140 9.56 -3.04 -1.44
C ILE A 140 8.08 -2.96 -1.80
N VAL A 141 7.25 -2.67 -0.82
CA VAL A 141 5.80 -2.50 -1.00
C VAL A 141 5.40 -1.07 -0.67
N ILE A 142 4.77 -0.40 -1.63
CA ILE A 142 4.17 0.92 -1.43
C ILE A 142 2.66 0.74 -1.29
N LEU A 143 2.13 1.15 -0.13
CA LEU A 143 0.72 1.09 0.20
C LEU A 143 0.16 2.52 0.28
N ASP A 144 -0.72 2.88 -0.63
CA ASP A 144 -1.43 4.17 -0.59
C ASP A 144 -2.87 3.93 -0.12
N GLU A 145 -3.12 4.21 1.16
CA GLU A 145 -4.44 4.08 1.81
C GLU A 145 -5.15 2.73 1.55
N ALA A 146 -4.40 1.66 1.40
CA ALA A 146 -4.89 0.34 0.97
C ALA A 146 -6.09 -0.21 1.77
N THR A 147 -6.38 0.36 2.94
CA THR A 147 -7.49 -0.05 3.82
C THR A 147 -8.57 1.02 4.00
N ALA A 148 -8.51 2.14 3.25
CA ALA A 148 -9.54 3.17 3.30
C ALA A 148 -10.84 2.67 2.61
N ASN A 149 -12.00 3.06 3.15
CA ASN A 149 -13.32 2.81 2.55
C ASN A 149 -13.72 1.33 2.39
N VAL A 150 -13.29 0.44 3.28
CA VAL A 150 -13.73 -0.95 3.32
C VAL A 150 -14.75 -1.14 4.42
N ASP A 151 -15.82 -1.89 4.12
CA ASP A 151 -16.85 -2.24 5.09
C ASP A 151 -16.25 -3.01 6.27
N PRO A 152 -16.75 -2.82 7.50
CA PRO A 152 -16.24 -3.47 8.71
C PRO A 152 -16.18 -5.01 8.60
N GLU A 153 -17.10 -5.62 7.86
CA GLU A 153 -17.16 -7.07 7.65
C GLU A 153 -15.97 -7.59 6.85
N ASN A 154 -15.45 -6.79 5.92
CA ASN A 154 -14.31 -7.13 5.08
C ASN A 154 -12.97 -6.63 5.63
N GLU A 155 -12.98 -5.86 6.74
CA GLU A 155 -11.77 -5.24 7.27
C GLU A 155 -10.75 -6.27 7.74
N LYS A 156 -11.21 -7.35 8.40
CA LYS A 156 -10.32 -8.39 8.91
C LYS A 156 -9.59 -9.10 7.77
N GLU A 157 -10.33 -9.58 6.77
CA GLU A 157 -9.73 -10.28 5.62
C GLU A 157 -8.75 -9.39 4.85
N LEU A 158 -9.07 -8.09 4.74
CA LEU A 158 -8.17 -7.13 4.10
C LEU A 158 -6.88 -6.92 4.91
N MET A 159 -6.98 -6.86 6.24
CA MET A 159 -5.80 -6.74 7.11
C MET A 159 -4.94 -7.99 7.04
N ASP A 160 -5.55 -9.19 7.08
CA ASP A 160 -4.84 -10.46 6.94
C ASP A 160 -4.11 -10.53 5.58
N ALA A 161 -4.73 -10.05 4.51
CA ALA A 161 -4.11 -9.95 3.19
C ALA A 161 -2.93 -8.97 3.15
N VAL A 162 -3.05 -7.81 3.78
CA VAL A 162 -1.96 -6.82 3.90
C VAL A 162 -0.82 -7.40 4.73
N ASP A 163 -1.11 -8.07 5.84
CA ASP A 163 -0.09 -8.69 6.69
C ASP A 163 0.67 -9.78 5.91
N ALA A 164 -0.02 -10.59 5.10
CA ALA A 164 0.61 -11.57 4.23
C ALA A 164 1.52 -10.93 3.16
N LEU A 165 1.09 -9.81 2.55
CA LEU A 165 1.86 -9.08 1.56
C LEU A 165 3.14 -8.45 2.16
N THR A 166 3.04 -7.93 3.40
CA THR A 166 4.09 -7.09 3.98
C THR A 166 5.16 -7.86 4.74
N LYS A 167 4.94 -9.16 4.95
CA LYS A 167 5.86 -10.01 5.72
C LYS A 167 7.29 -9.99 5.14
N GLU A 168 8.27 -9.62 5.97
CA GLU A 168 9.70 -9.53 5.62
C GLU A 168 10.04 -8.58 4.46
N LYS A 169 9.19 -7.61 4.18
CA LYS A 169 9.35 -6.61 3.13
C LYS A 169 9.76 -5.25 3.71
N THR A 170 10.25 -4.37 2.87
CA THR A 170 10.37 -2.94 3.18
C THR A 170 9.06 -2.27 2.81
N ILE A 171 8.42 -1.61 3.78
CA ILE A 171 7.08 -1.05 3.62
C ILE A 171 7.16 0.47 3.64
N ILE A 172 6.57 1.09 2.64
CA ILE A 172 6.32 2.52 2.59
C ILE A 172 4.80 2.69 2.51
N MET A 173 4.20 3.27 3.54
CA MET A 173 2.75 3.41 3.56
C MET A 173 2.31 4.85 3.78
N ILE A 174 1.37 5.31 2.97
CA ILE A 174 0.57 6.50 3.28
C ILE A 174 -0.56 6.02 4.18
N ALA A 175 -0.54 6.44 5.44
CA ALA A 175 -1.41 5.88 6.44
C ALA A 175 -2.37 6.93 7.01
N HIS A 176 -3.65 6.56 7.02
CA HIS A 176 -4.73 7.34 7.64
C HIS A 176 -5.28 6.65 8.90
N ARG A 177 -4.91 5.40 9.17
CA ARG A 177 -5.35 4.64 10.34
C ARG A 177 -4.30 4.65 11.43
N LEU A 178 -4.67 5.18 12.60
CA LEU A 178 -3.77 5.32 13.74
C LEU A 178 -3.16 3.96 14.18
N LYS A 179 -3.95 2.88 14.11
CA LYS A 179 -3.51 1.53 14.51
C LYS A 179 -2.29 1.08 13.71
N THR A 180 -2.29 1.31 12.40
CA THR A 180 -1.18 0.93 11.51
C THR A 180 0.05 1.82 11.71
N VAL A 181 -0.17 3.14 11.90
CA VAL A 181 0.92 4.12 12.09
C VAL A 181 1.70 3.87 13.38
N ARG A 182 1.01 3.47 14.46
CA ARG A 182 1.64 3.28 15.78
C ARG A 182 2.74 2.21 15.81
N HIS A 183 2.64 1.22 14.95
CA HIS A 183 3.57 0.09 14.88
C HIS A 183 4.65 0.27 13.80
N ALA A 184 4.67 1.38 13.10
CA ALA A 184 5.71 1.67 12.12
C ALA A 184 7.06 1.92 12.82
N ASP A 185 8.13 1.39 12.23
CA ASP A 185 9.50 1.60 12.71
C ASP A 185 9.91 3.07 12.58
N GLN A 186 9.37 3.75 11.58
CA GLN A 186 9.58 5.15 11.31
C GLN A 186 8.28 5.81 10.87
N ILE A 187 8.03 6.99 11.38
CA ILE A 187 6.93 7.86 10.97
C ILE A 187 7.53 9.15 10.41
N VAL A 188 7.08 9.51 9.22
CA VAL A 188 7.51 10.72 8.50
C VAL A 188 6.29 11.61 8.31
N VAL A 189 6.33 12.80 8.89
CA VAL A 189 5.26 13.79 8.76
C VAL A 189 5.60 14.74 7.63
N VAL A 190 4.78 14.71 6.57
CA VAL A 190 4.96 15.55 5.39
C VAL A 190 3.92 16.64 5.36
N ASP A 191 4.37 17.89 5.29
CA ASP A 191 3.53 19.05 5.10
C ASP A 191 4.17 20.04 4.12
N LYS A 192 3.39 20.53 3.16
CA LYS A 192 3.83 21.49 2.13
C LYS A 192 5.12 21.08 1.42
N GLY A 193 5.24 19.79 1.10
CA GLY A 193 6.39 19.21 0.39
C GLY A 193 7.67 19.12 1.23
N ARG A 194 7.58 19.16 2.56
CA ARG A 194 8.72 19.04 3.48
C ARG A 194 8.45 18.03 4.57
N ILE A 195 9.50 17.37 5.05
CA ILE A 195 9.44 16.58 6.28
C ILE A 195 9.52 17.55 7.45
N VAL A 196 8.43 17.64 8.22
CA VAL A 196 8.32 18.55 9.37
C VAL A 196 8.53 17.86 10.72
N GLN A 197 8.29 16.55 10.78
CA GLN A 197 8.60 15.71 11.93
C GLN A 197 8.98 14.30 11.44
N GLN A 198 9.89 13.63 12.17
CA GLN A 198 10.31 12.25 11.88
C GLN A 198 10.69 11.56 13.19
N GLY A 199 10.30 10.30 13.34
CA GLY A 199 10.62 9.49 14.52
C GLY A 199 9.68 8.33 14.72
N THR A 200 9.74 7.67 15.84
CA THR A 200 8.78 6.64 16.28
C THR A 200 7.52 7.29 16.86
N HIS A 201 6.45 6.50 17.00
CA HIS A 201 5.23 6.95 17.68
C HIS A 201 5.51 7.59 19.05
N GLU A 202 6.31 6.92 19.88
CA GLU A 202 6.62 7.40 21.24
C GLU A 202 7.42 8.71 21.24
N GLN A 203 8.36 8.88 20.30
CA GLN A 203 9.14 10.09 20.15
C GLN A 203 8.27 11.26 19.73
N LEU A 204 7.40 11.04 18.73
CA LEU A 204 6.55 12.09 18.16
C LEU A 204 5.40 12.49 19.09
N MET A 205 4.91 11.58 19.93
CA MET A 205 3.90 11.91 20.95
C MET A 205 4.43 12.81 22.06
N LYS A 206 5.74 12.85 22.29
CA LYS A 206 6.38 13.74 23.26
C LYS A 206 6.62 15.17 22.71
N GLN A 207 6.40 15.36 21.41
CA GLN A 207 6.61 16.63 20.71
C GLN A 207 5.26 17.25 20.36
N GLU A 208 5.15 18.56 20.56
CA GLU A 208 4.02 19.31 19.97
C GLU A 208 4.20 19.38 18.46
N GLY A 209 3.13 19.09 17.69
CA GLY A 209 3.21 19.15 16.24
C GLY A 209 2.03 18.51 15.52
N ILE A 210 2.19 18.34 14.22
CA ILE A 210 1.15 17.78 13.34
C ILE A 210 0.81 16.35 13.73
N TYR A 211 1.82 15.54 14.08
CA TYR A 211 1.60 14.14 14.44
C TYR A 211 0.72 13.97 15.68
N LYS A 212 1.02 14.68 16.77
CA LYS A 212 0.23 14.61 17.99
C LYS A 212 -1.21 15.04 17.74
N ARG A 213 -1.41 16.16 17.03
CA ARG A 213 -2.76 16.61 16.63
C ARG A 213 -3.50 15.58 15.78
N PHE A 214 -2.80 14.91 14.85
CA PHE A 214 -3.37 13.83 14.05
C PHE A 214 -3.84 12.66 14.93
N VAL A 215 -3.04 12.26 15.92
CA VAL A 215 -3.38 11.18 16.86
C VAL A 215 -4.59 11.57 17.71
N ASP A 216 -4.56 12.77 18.33
CA ASP A 216 -5.62 13.26 19.22
C ASP A 216 -6.96 13.38 18.49
N ALA A 217 -6.96 13.93 17.27
CA ALA A 217 -8.17 14.05 16.45
C ALA A 217 -8.78 12.66 16.10
N ARG A 218 -7.92 11.66 15.84
CA ARG A 218 -8.38 10.29 15.53
C ARG A 218 -8.91 9.57 16.78
N GLN A 219 -8.32 9.76 17.93
CA GLN A 219 -8.80 9.20 19.20
C GLN A 219 -10.17 9.78 19.57
N GLN A 220 -10.36 11.08 19.41
CA GLN A 220 -11.66 11.74 19.63
C GLN A 220 -12.74 11.20 18.69
N ALA A 221 -12.42 10.99 17.40
CA ALA A 221 -13.36 10.46 16.44
C ALA A 221 -13.81 9.01 16.77
N VAL A 222 -12.91 8.20 17.33
CA VAL A 222 -13.24 6.82 17.77
C VAL A 222 -14.11 6.84 19.03
N SER A 223 -13.81 7.67 20.03
CA SER A 223 -14.62 7.80 21.25
C SER A 223 -16.03 8.31 20.96
N TRP A 224 -16.19 9.19 19.98
CA TRP A 224 -17.54 9.68 19.55
C TRP A 224 -18.40 8.58 18.89
N LYS A 225 -17.77 7.65 18.14
CA LYS A 225 -18.48 6.52 17.51
C LYS A 225 -18.91 5.46 18.54
N LEU A 226 -18.21 5.34 19.66
CA LEU A 226 -18.53 4.38 20.72
C LEU A 226 -19.57 4.92 21.72
N ALA A 227 -19.86 6.22 21.69
CA ALA A 227 -20.82 6.88 22.57
C ALA A 227 -22.23 7.05 21.93
N ARG A 228 -22.43 6.50 20.74
CA ARG A 228 -23.72 6.41 20.04
C ARG A 228 -24.13 4.94 19.85
#